data_abd1142f883c5a15509510aea266fc10
#
_entry.id   abd1142f883c5a15509510aea266fc10
#
_cell.length_a   1.000
_cell.length_b   1.000
_cell.length_c   1.000
_cell.angle_alpha   90.00
_cell.angle_beta   90.00
_cell.angle_gamma   90.00
#
_symmetry.space_group_name_H-M   'P 1'
#
loop_
_entity.id
_entity.type
_entity.pdbx_description
1 polymer ?
#
loop_
_entity_poly.entity_id
_entity_poly.type
_entity_poly.pdbx_seq_one_letter_code
_entity_poly.pdbx_strand_id
1 'polypeptide(L)' 'MKYKDYYEILGVDRSASQADIKKAYRRLARKYHPDVSKEKDAEERFKEVNEANEVLSHA' A
#
# COMPACT_ATOMS: atom_id res chain seq x y z
N MET A 1 -10.91 -8.88 16.79
CA MET A 1 -9.52 -8.88 16.39
C MET A 1 -9.27 -7.85 15.31
N LYS A 2 -8.28 -7.04 15.52
CA LYS A 2 -8.06 -5.94 14.59
C LYS A 2 -6.69 -6.00 13.97
N TYR A 3 -6.66 -6.49 12.78
CA TYR A 3 -5.46 -6.40 12.01
C TYR A 3 -5.84 -5.93 10.62
N LYS A 4 -4.90 -5.28 9.98
CA LYS A 4 -5.15 -4.74 8.66
C LYS A 4 -4.98 -5.79 7.60
N ASP A 5 -5.86 -5.73 6.60
CA ASP A 5 -5.70 -6.57 5.44
C ASP A 5 -4.79 -5.84 4.46
N TYR A 6 -3.52 -6.14 4.52
CA TYR A 6 -2.54 -5.45 3.70
C TYR A 6 -2.73 -5.72 2.21
N TYR A 7 -3.22 -6.89 1.88
CA TYR A 7 -3.52 -7.19 0.47
C TYR A 7 -4.61 -6.26 -0.05
N GLU A 8 -5.62 -6.04 0.76
CA GLU A 8 -6.71 -5.14 0.39
C GLU A 8 -6.23 -3.71 0.28
N ILE A 9 -5.36 -3.30 1.18
CA ILE A 9 -4.81 -1.94 1.14
C ILE A 9 -4.07 -1.70 -0.16
N LEU A 10 -3.32 -2.67 -0.62
CA LEU A 10 -2.61 -2.56 -1.88
C LEU A 10 -3.49 -2.87 -3.09
N GLY A 11 -4.67 -3.43 -2.86
CA GLY A 11 -5.56 -3.78 -3.94
C GLY A 11 -5.09 -4.96 -4.76
N VAL A 12 -4.42 -5.91 -4.11
CA VAL A 12 -3.94 -7.11 -4.78
C VAL A 12 -4.57 -8.34 -4.16
N ASP A 13 -4.50 -9.45 -4.89
CA ASP A 13 -5.00 -10.73 -4.40
C ASP A 13 -4.02 -11.29 -3.37
N ARG A 14 -4.51 -12.14 -2.50
CA ARG A 14 -3.66 -12.79 -1.51
C ARG A 14 -2.63 -13.70 -2.14
N SER A 15 -2.89 -14.13 -3.35
CA SER A 15 -1.96 -14.96 -4.10
C SER A 15 -0.98 -14.15 -4.93
N ALA A 16 -1.01 -12.81 -4.77
CA ALA A 16 -0.14 -11.95 -5.56
C ALA A 16 1.33 -12.24 -5.29
N SER A 17 2.12 -12.18 -6.34
CA SER A 17 3.56 -12.40 -6.22
C SER A 17 4.23 -11.14 -5.64
N GLN A 18 5.49 -11.28 -5.26
CA GLN A 18 6.24 -10.14 -4.77
C GLN A 18 6.32 -9.04 -5.82
N ALA A 19 6.42 -9.43 -7.08
CA ALA A 19 6.46 -8.46 -8.16
C ALA A 19 5.14 -7.70 -8.26
N ASP A 20 4.04 -8.38 -8.07
CA ASP A 20 2.73 -7.73 -8.11
C ASP A 20 2.56 -6.79 -6.94
N ILE A 21 3.02 -7.20 -5.77
CA ILE A 21 2.93 -6.37 -4.57
C ILE A 21 3.74 -5.09 -4.76
N LYS A 22 4.93 -5.23 -5.29
CA LYS A 22 5.81 -4.08 -5.51
C LYS A 22 5.20 -3.12 -6.54
N LYS A 23 4.62 -3.68 -7.59
CA LYS A 23 3.98 -2.87 -8.62
C LYS A 23 2.79 -2.10 -8.04
N ALA A 24 1.97 -2.76 -7.24
CA ALA A 24 0.83 -2.12 -6.61
C ALA A 24 1.29 -1.02 -5.67
N TYR A 25 2.34 -1.29 -4.91
CA TYR A 25 2.88 -0.30 -3.99
C TYR A 25 3.33 0.96 -4.74
N ARG A 26 4.06 0.78 -5.82
CA ARG A 26 4.53 1.93 -6.59
C ARG A 26 3.38 2.77 -7.12
N ARG A 27 2.34 2.10 -7.59
CA ARG A 27 1.17 2.80 -8.12
C ARG A 27 0.50 3.63 -7.04
N LEU A 28 0.27 3.02 -5.88
CA LEU A 28 -0.43 3.69 -4.80
C LEU A 28 0.44 4.76 -4.14
N ALA A 29 1.73 4.50 -4.03
CA ALA A 29 2.63 5.48 -3.46
C ALA A 29 2.64 6.75 -4.31
N ARG A 30 2.60 6.59 -5.62
CA ARG A 30 2.53 7.73 -6.51
C ARG A 30 1.19 8.45 -6.40
N LYS A 31 0.12 7.68 -6.24
CA LYS A 31 -1.21 8.26 -6.16
C LYS A 31 -1.42 9.06 -4.88
N TYR A 32 -0.91 8.57 -3.78
CA TYR A 32 -1.13 9.18 -2.47
C TYR A 32 0.05 9.97 -1.94
N HIS A 33 1.07 10.15 -2.75
CA HIS A 33 2.24 10.90 -2.29
C HIS A 33 1.82 12.32 -1.88
N PRO A 34 2.28 12.80 -0.72
CA PRO A 34 1.88 14.12 -0.23
C PRO A 34 2.16 15.26 -1.18
N ASP A 35 3.18 15.13 -2.01
CA ASP A 35 3.50 16.17 -2.99
C ASP A 35 2.51 16.19 -4.15
N VAL A 36 1.89 15.06 -4.44
CA VAL A 36 0.96 14.95 -5.54
C VAL A 36 -0.47 15.16 -5.07
N SER A 37 -0.81 14.56 -3.96
CA SER A 37 -2.15 14.65 -3.40
C SER A 37 -2.14 15.51 -2.16
N LYS A 38 -3.00 16.50 -2.10
CA LYS A 38 -3.07 17.42 -0.97
C LYS A 38 -4.23 17.14 -0.06
N GLU A 39 -4.87 16.01 -0.21
CA GLU A 39 -5.96 15.63 0.65
C GLU A 39 -5.42 15.12 1.97
N LYS A 40 -6.17 15.36 3.03
CA LYS A 40 -5.78 14.88 4.35
C LYS A 40 -5.61 13.37 4.37
N ASP A 41 -6.51 12.69 3.69
CA ASP A 41 -6.49 11.24 3.69
C ASP A 41 -5.29 10.67 2.93
N ALA A 42 -4.72 11.46 2.04
CA ALA A 42 -3.60 10.98 1.23
C ALA A 42 -2.40 10.61 2.11
N GLU A 43 -2.10 11.42 3.10
CA GLU A 43 -0.98 11.15 3.98
C GLU A 43 -1.20 9.86 4.76
N GLU A 44 -2.40 9.70 5.29
CA GLU A 44 -2.74 8.51 6.04
C GLU A 44 -2.71 7.27 5.15
N ARG A 45 -3.28 7.39 3.95
CA ARG A 45 -3.26 6.30 2.99
C ARG A 45 -1.83 5.95 2.58
N PHE A 46 -1.01 6.95 2.42
CA PHE A 46 0.38 6.73 2.05
C PHE A 46 1.09 5.92 3.13
N LYS A 47 0.84 6.24 4.39
CA LYS A 47 1.43 5.49 5.49
C LYS A 47 0.96 4.05 5.49
N GLU A 48 -0.32 3.82 5.24
CA GLU A 48 -0.86 2.48 5.19
C GLU A 48 -0.26 1.68 4.05
N VAL A 49 -0.09 2.32 2.91
CA VAL A 49 0.51 1.66 1.74
C VAL A 49 1.95 1.27 2.04
N ASN A 50 2.70 2.15 2.67
CA ASN A 50 4.08 1.86 3.04
C ASN A 50 4.15 0.70 4.02
N GLU A 51 3.27 0.69 5.00
CA GLU A 51 3.23 -0.38 5.98
C GLU A 51 2.90 -1.70 5.32
N ALA A 52 1.89 -1.70 4.46
CA ALA A 52 1.49 -2.92 3.77
C ALA A 52 2.63 -3.47 2.93
N ASN A 53 3.32 -2.59 2.20
CA ASN A 53 4.44 -3.02 1.38
C ASN A 53 5.55 -3.61 2.24
N GLU A 54 5.85 -2.97 3.34
CA GLU A 54 6.90 -3.45 4.22
C GLU A 54 6.59 -4.82 4.78
N VAL A 55 5.37 -5.00 5.25
CA VAL A 55 4.97 -6.27 5.84
C VAL A 55 4.94 -7.38 4.79
N LEU A 56 4.36 -7.12 3.64
CA LEU A 56 4.20 -8.14 2.63
C LEU A 56 5.49 -8.46 1.89
N SER A 57 6.40 -7.53 1.81
CA SER A 57 7.68 -7.78 1.13
C SER A 57 8.72 -8.37 2.07
N HIS A 58 8.37 -8.51 3.32
CA HIS A 58 9.30 -8.97 4.35
C HIS A 58 9.25 -10.49 4.52
N ALA A 59 8.72 -11.19 3.59
CA ALA A 59 8.52 -12.63 3.74
C ALA A 59 9.82 -13.44 3.68
#